data_877f536b68020be8449602349458c961
#
_entry.id   877f536b68020be8449602349458c961
#
_cell.length_a   1.000
_cell.length_b   1.000
_cell.length_c   1.000
_cell.angle_alpha   90.00
_cell.angle_beta   90.00
_cell.angle_gamma   90.00
#
_symmetry.space_group_name_H-M   'P 1'
#
loop_
_entity.id
_entity.type
_entity.pdbx_description
1 polymer ?
#
loop_
_entity_poly.entity_id
_entity_poly.type
_entity_poly.pdbx_seq_one_letter_code
_entity_poly.pdbx_strand_id
1 'polypeptide(L)'
;FPYTTLFRSIMFLLEIVFLLFVIAAAILLVQGVRKVPVQYAKRIVGNKQYGGARQYIPLKVNAANVMPIIFAQAIMFIPITLVGFSNAATASGIVRAFVDHTSFWYNFVFAILIIVFTYFYTAITINPNQMAEDMKRNNGFIPGIKPGKNTAEYIDAIMSRITLPGSIFLALVAIMPAFAGIFGVKAEFAQFFGGTSLLILVGVVLDTLQQVESHLLMRHYDGLLNSGRIKGRAGNVAAY
;
A
#
# COMPACT_ATOMS: atom_id res chain seq x y z
N PHE A 1 -43.28 -13.54 -14.01
CA PHE A 1 -42.18 -14.51 -14.13
C PHE A 1 -41.32 -14.43 -12.85
N PRO A 2 -41.52 -15.27 -11.84
CA PRO A 2 -40.84 -15.21 -10.57
C PRO A 2 -39.36 -15.61 -10.68
N TYR A 3 -38.95 -16.36 -11.68
CA TYR A 3 -37.56 -16.84 -11.82
C TYR A 3 -36.56 -15.76 -12.19
N THR A 4 -36.96 -14.76 -12.97
CA THR A 4 -36.07 -13.65 -13.36
C THR A 4 -35.73 -12.73 -12.21
N THR A 5 -36.64 -12.53 -11.26
CA THR A 5 -36.41 -11.72 -10.06
C THR A 5 -35.49 -12.42 -9.07
N LEU A 6 -35.65 -13.76 -8.90
CA LEU A 6 -34.79 -14.57 -8.05
C LEU A 6 -33.34 -14.62 -8.58
N PHE A 7 -33.17 -14.84 -9.88
CA PHE A 7 -31.83 -14.79 -10.51
C PHE A 7 -31.18 -13.43 -10.34
N ARG A 8 -31.94 -12.35 -10.51
CA ARG A 8 -31.42 -10.97 -10.33
C ARG A 8 -31.00 -10.69 -8.89
N SER A 9 -31.75 -11.20 -7.91
CA SER A 9 -31.42 -11.07 -6.49
C SER A 9 -30.19 -11.87 -6.10
N ILE A 10 -30.02 -13.07 -6.64
CA ILE A 10 -28.86 -13.93 -6.40
C ILE A 10 -27.59 -13.28 -7.01
N MET A 11 -27.68 -12.76 -8.26
CA MET A 11 -26.59 -12.06 -8.90
C MET A 11 -26.17 -10.82 -8.10
N PHE A 12 -27.12 -10.03 -7.61
CA PHE A 12 -26.84 -8.86 -6.78
C PHE A 12 -26.16 -9.24 -5.46
N LEU A 13 -26.57 -10.34 -4.84
CA LEU A 13 -25.93 -10.83 -3.61
C LEU A 13 -24.50 -11.29 -3.88
N LEU A 14 -24.25 -11.97 -4.99
CA LEU A 14 -22.93 -12.40 -5.42
C LEU A 14 -22.01 -11.20 -5.72
N GLU A 15 -22.58 -10.16 -6.37
CA GLU A 15 -21.88 -8.90 -6.60
C GLU A 15 -21.41 -8.25 -5.28
N ILE A 16 -22.27 -8.18 -4.27
CA ILE A 16 -21.92 -7.62 -2.95
C ILE A 16 -20.81 -8.45 -2.27
N VAL A 17 -20.91 -9.78 -2.29
CA VAL A 17 -19.88 -10.65 -1.72
C VAL A 17 -18.54 -10.46 -2.41
N PHE A 18 -18.54 -10.34 -3.74
CA PHE A 18 -17.35 -10.08 -4.52
C PHE A 18 -16.73 -8.70 -4.17
N LEU A 19 -17.57 -7.67 -4.03
CA LEU A 19 -17.13 -6.34 -3.56
C LEU A 19 -16.42 -6.43 -2.21
N LEU A 20 -17.04 -7.07 -1.24
CA LEU A 20 -16.43 -7.22 0.09
C LEU A 20 -15.09 -7.95 0.03
N PHE A 21 -14.98 -8.94 -0.84
CA PHE A 21 -13.73 -9.66 -1.05
C PHE A 21 -12.63 -8.74 -1.64
N VAL A 22 -12.96 -7.92 -2.64
CA VAL A 22 -12.01 -6.96 -3.24
C VAL A 22 -11.58 -5.90 -2.23
N ILE A 23 -12.52 -5.38 -1.42
CA ILE A 23 -12.21 -4.43 -0.34
C ILE A 23 -11.26 -5.06 0.69
N ALA A 24 -11.54 -6.29 1.13
CA ALA A 24 -10.69 -7.00 2.08
C ALA A 24 -9.28 -7.22 1.52
N ALA A 25 -9.16 -7.60 0.24
CA ALA A 25 -7.90 -7.75 -0.45
C ALA A 25 -7.13 -6.41 -0.53
N ALA A 26 -7.81 -5.31 -0.84
CA ALA A 26 -7.21 -3.97 -0.87
C ALA A 26 -6.71 -3.53 0.52
N ILE A 27 -7.47 -3.81 1.59
CA ILE A 27 -7.06 -3.52 2.97
C ILE A 27 -5.79 -4.30 3.32
N LEU A 28 -5.73 -5.60 3.01
CA LEU A 28 -4.54 -6.42 3.25
C LEU A 28 -3.30 -5.88 2.54
N LEU A 29 -3.45 -5.39 1.31
CA LEU A 29 -2.36 -4.77 0.56
C LEU A 29 -1.85 -3.51 1.23
N VAL A 30 -2.74 -2.60 1.63
CA VAL A 30 -2.37 -1.30 2.23
C VAL A 30 -1.78 -1.47 3.62
N GLN A 31 -2.29 -2.43 4.42
CA GLN A 31 -1.79 -2.73 5.76
C GLN A 31 -0.56 -3.63 5.78
N GLY A 32 -0.20 -4.24 4.66
CA GLY A 32 0.95 -5.13 4.55
C GLY A 32 2.25 -4.44 4.92
N VAL A 33 2.88 -4.88 6.04
CA VAL A 33 4.13 -4.28 6.54
C VAL A 33 5.13 -5.37 6.89
N ARG A 34 6.37 -5.24 6.41
CA ARG A 34 7.51 -6.05 6.83
C ARG A 34 8.25 -5.35 7.97
N LYS A 35 8.30 -5.97 9.14
CA LYS A 35 9.03 -5.47 10.30
C LYS A 35 10.48 -5.92 10.25
N VAL A 36 11.42 -4.98 10.17
CA VAL A 36 12.86 -5.23 10.22
C VAL A 36 13.36 -4.93 11.63
N PRO A 37 13.99 -5.90 12.33
CA PRO A 37 14.50 -5.69 13.67
C PRO A 37 15.73 -4.76 13.65
N VAL A 38 15.71 -3.75 14.48
CA VAL A 38 16.81 -2.81 14.71
C VAL A 38 17.13 -2.78 16.19
N GLN A 39 18.39 -2.81 16.52
CA GLN A 39 18.88 -2.71 17.88
C GLN A 39 19.66 -1.40 18.04
N TYR A 40 19.30 -0.63 19.07
CA TYR A 40 20.04 0.56 19.45
C TYR A 40 21.09 0.22 20.49
N ALA A 41 22.25 0.90 20.40
CA ALA A 41 23.33 0.72 21.36
C ALA A 41 22.87 1.10 22.77
N LYS A 42 23.27 0.31 23.76
CA LYS A 42 23.01 0.62 25.16
C LYS A 42 23.88 1.81 25.57
N ARG A 43 23.29 2.82 26.18
CA ARG A 43 23.99 3.95 26.74
C ARG A 43 23.96 3.85 28.28
N ILE A 44 25.11 3.82 28.90
CA ILE A 44 25.23 3.81 30.35
C ILE A 44 25.47 5.25 30.79
N VAL A 45 24.58 5.80 31.61
CA VAL A 45 24.73 7.13 32.21
C VAL A 45 24.67 6.91 33.72
N GLY A 46 25.87 7.01 34.36
CA GLY A 46 26.02 6.66 35.77
C GLY A 46 25.76 5.17 36.02
N ASN A 47 24.92 4.85 37.00
CA ASN A 47 24.58 3.46 37.37
C ASN A 47 23.30 2.92 36.68
N LYS A 48 22.79 3.64 35.68
CA LYS A 48 21.56 3.26 34.94
C LYS A 48 21.85 2.99 33.49
N GLN A 49 21.37 1.85 32.99
CA GLN A 49 21.41 1.50 31.58
C GLN A 49 20.17 2.08 30.86
N TYR A 50 20.41 2.89 29.82
CA TYR A 50 19.37 3.40 28.91
C TYR A 50 19.57 2.78 27.52
N GLY A 51 18.47 2.37 26.85
CA GLY A 51 18.52 1.78 25.51
C GLY A 51 18.66 0.26 25.51
N GLY A 52 18.97 -0.31 24.36
CA GLY A 52 19.09 -1.77 24.18
C GLY A 52 17.77 -2.48 23.88
N ALA A 53 16.66 -1.76 23.79
CA ALA A 53 15.38 -2.34 23.34
C ALA A 53 15.45 -2.63 21.84
N ARG A 54 14.95 -3.79 21.43
CA ARG A 54 14.75 -4.12 20.01
C ARG A 54 13.57 -3.31 19.51
N GLN A 55 13.80 -2.50 18.49
CA GLN A 55 12.75 -1.79 17.76
C GLN A 55 12.61 -2.39 16.39
N TYR A 56 11.46 -2.18 15.75
CA TYR A 56 11.18 -2.67 14.42
C TYR A 56 10.90 -1.49 13.49
N ILE A 57 11.60 -1.46 12.36
CA ILE A 57 11.29 -0.51 11.29
C ILE A 57 10.21 -1.14 10.41
N PRO A 58 9.03 -0.52 10.30
CA PRO A 58 7.97 -1.01 9.44
C PRO A 58 8.25 -0.60 7.99
N LEU A 59 8.52 -1.57 7.11
CA LEU A 59 8.62 -1.36 5.67
C LEU A 59 7.28 -1.74 5.04
N LYS A 60 6.58 -0.77 4.44
CA LYS A 60 5.29 -1.03 3.77
C LYS A 60 5.52 -1.85 2.50
N VAL A 61 4.69 -2.87 2.29
CA VAL A 61 4.72 -3.71 1.07
C VAL A 61 4.35 -2.87 -0.15
N ASN A 62 3.38 -1.99 -0.01
CA ASN A 62 3.01 -1.01 -1.02
C ASN A 62 3.45 0.38 -0.57
N ALA A 63 4.73 0.70 -0.74
CA ALA A 63 5.27 2.01 -0.40
C ALA A 63 4.87 3.10 -1.40
N ALA A 64 4.59 2.71 -2.64
CA ALA A 64 4.17 3.61 -3.71
C ALA A 64 2.68 4.01 -3.63
N ASN A 65 1.90 3.36 -2.74
CA ASN A 65 0.46 3.56 -2.60
C ASN A 65 -0.30 3.39 -3.93
N VAL A 66 -1.11 4.36 -4.33
CA VAL A 66 -1.98 4.32 -5.53
C VAL A 66 -1.33 4.97 -6.76
N MET A 67 -0.23 5.69 -6.58
CA MET A 67 0.44 6.44 -7.65
C MET A 67 0.76 5.61 -8.91
N PRO A 68 1.31 4.38 -8.80
CA PRO A 68 1.62 3.57 -9.98
C PRO A 68 0.42 3.31 -10.88
N ILE A 69 -0.76 3.10 -10.30
CA ILE A 69 -1.99 2.82 -11.05
C ILE A 69 -2.44 4.07 -11.81
N ILE A 70 -2.38 5.25 -11.18
CA ILE A 70 -2.77 6.51 -11.80
C ILE A 70 -1.91 6.79 -13.04
N PHE A 71 -0.58 6.57 -12.93
CA PHE A 71 0.32 6.76 -14.07
C PHE A 71 0.12 5.71 -15.16
N ALA A 72 -0.09 4.46 -14.79
CA ALA A 72 -0.42 3.41 -15.75
C ALA A 72 -1.71 3.73 -16.51
N GLN A 73 -2.76 4.21 -15.84
CA GLN A 73 -3.99 4.66 -16.50
C GLN A 73 -3.76 5.86 -17.43
N ALA A 74 -2.98 6.84 -17.00
CA ALA A 74 -2.67 8.02 -17.82
C ALA A 74 -1.97 7.61 -19.12
N ILE A 75 -1.04 6.65 -19.06
CA ILE A 75 -0.37 6.14 -20.27
C ILE A 75 -1.33 5.34 -21.15
N MET A 76 -2.20 4.52 -20.55
CA MET A 76 -3.20 3.77 -21.32
C MET A 76 -4.26 4.67 -21.98
N PHE A 77 -4.42 5.91 -21.51
CA PHE A 77 -5.30 6.88 -22.15
C PHE A 77 -4.74 7.42 -23.48
N ILE A 78 -3.42 7.40 -23.67
CA ILE A 78 -2.77 7.90 -24.90
C ILE A 78 -3.24 7.14 -26.16
N PRO A 79 -3.22 5.80 -26.22
CA PRO A 79 -3.73 5.06 -27.37
C PRO A 79 -5.20 5.37 -27.67
N ILE A 80 -6.03 5.51 -26.64
CA ILE A 80 -7.46 5.78 -26.75
C ILE A 80 -7.70 7.15 -27.43
N THR A 81 -6.95 8.17 -27.00
CA THR A 81 -7.07 9.53 -27.60
C THR A 81 -6.58 9.57 -29.03
N LEU A 82 -5.49 8.86 -29.37
CA LEU A 82 -4.98 8.78 -30.74
C LEU A 82 -6.00 8.14 -31.69
N VAL A 83 -6.73 7.12 -31.24
CA VAL A 83 -7.79 6.47 -32.03
C VAL A 83 -8.99 7.41 -32.20
N GLY A 84 -9.31 8.21 -31.20
CA GLY A 84 -10.38 9.21 -31.28
C GLY A 84 -10.16 10.28 -32.33
N PHE A 85 -8.89 10.60 -32.65
CA PHE A 85 -8.51 11.53 -33.72
C PHE A 85 -8.41 10.89 -35.13
N SER A 86 -8.20 9.57 -35.18
CA SER A 86 -8.22 8.80 -36.43
C SER A 86 -9.63 8.29 -36.69
N ASN A 87 -10.08 8.30 -37.98
CA ASN A 87 -11.38 7.73 -38.34
C ASN A 87 -11.45 6.29 -37.87
N ALA A 88 -12.36 6.00 -36.95
CA ALA A 88 -12.53 4.72 -36.27
C ALA A 88 -12.74 3.51 -37.22
N ALA A 89 -13.06 3.77 -38.48
CA ALA A 89 -13.23 2.76 -39.53
C ALA A 89 -11.93 2.14 -40.06
N THR A 90 -10.77 2.83 -39.87
CA THR A 90 -9.46 2.39 -40.37
C THR A 90 -8.54 1.87 -39.25
N ALA A 91 -9.00 1.86 -38.00
CA ALA A 91 -8.22 1.33 -36.89
C ALA A 91 -7.97 -0.17 -37.08
N SER A 92 -6.69 -0.55 -37.23
CA SER A 92 -6.28 -1.96 -37.30
C SER A 92 -6.77 -2.74 -36.09
N GLY A 93 -7.02 -4.05 -36.21
CA GLY A 93 -7.53 -4.89 -35.13
C GLY A 93 -6.68 -4.83 -33.86
N ILE A 94 -5.37 -4.54 -33.98
CA ILE A 94 -4.45 -4.35 -32.87
C ILE A 94 -4.83 -3.10 -32.05
N VAL A 95 -5.13 -1.99 -32.71
CA VAL A 95 -5.50 -0.73 -32.03
C VAL A 95 -6.85 -0.90 -31.28
N ARG A 96 -7.78 -1.63 -31.87
CA ARG A 96 -9.05 -1.98 -31.22
C ARG A 96 -8.86 -2.77 -29.94
N ALA A 97 -7.92 -3.72 -29.93
CA ALA A 97 -7.61 -4.53 -28.75
C ALA A 97 -7.05 -3.70 -27.57
N PHE A 98 -6.45 -2.53 -27.84
CA PHE A 98 -5.97 -1.61 -26.82
C PHE A 98 -6.99 -0.58 -26.34
N VAL A 99 -8.10 -0.42 -27.07
CA VAL A 99 -9.20 0.50 -26.67
C VAL A 99 -10.22 -0.20 -25.80
N ASP A 100 -10.44 -1.49 -26.02
CA ASP A 100 -11.42 -2.27 -25.27
C ASP A 100 -10.89 -2.64 -23.88
N HIS A 101 -11.44 -2.02 -22.82
CA HIS A 101 -11.07 -2.28 -21.43
C HIS A 101 -11.27 -3.73 -20.97
N THR A 102 -12.11 -4.49 -21.66
CA THR A 102 -12.36 -5.92 -21.40
C THR A 102 -11.38 -6.83 -22.13
N SER A 103 -10.59 -6.29 -23.06
CA SER A 103 -9.64 -7.06 -23.85
C SER A 103 -8.50 -7.60 -22.98
N PHE A 104 -8.09 -8.86 -23.25
CA PHE A 104 -6.95 -9.48 -22.59
C PHE A 104 -5.65 -8.65 -22.79
N TRP A 105 -5.40 -8.15 -24.00
CA TRP A 105 -4.20 -7.37 -24.32
C TRP A 105 -4.14 -6.04 -23.56
N TYR A 106 -5.29 -5.36 -23.43
CA TYR A 106 -5.38 -4.14 -22.62
C TYR A 106 -4.98 -4.41 -21.18
N ASN A 107 -5.58 -5.41 -20.56
CA ASN A 107 -5.34 -5.74 -19.15
C ASN A 107 -3.93 -6.26 -18.90
N PHE A 108 -3.36 -7.01 -19.85
CA PHE A 108 -1.99 -7.51 -19.76
C PHE A 108 -0.95 -6.38 -19.78
N VAL A 109 -1.07 -5.45 -20.74
CA VAL A 109 -0.17 -4.29 -20.81
C VAL A 109 -0.36 -3.38 -19.60
N PHE A 110 -1.59 -3.18 -19.15
CA PHE A 110 -1.91 -2.41 -17.96
C PHE A 110 -1.26 -3.01 -16.71
N ALA A 111 -1.32 -4.34 -16.53
CA ALA A 111 -0.63 -5.04 -15.45
C ALA A 111 0.89 -4.82 -15.46
N ILE A 112 1.51 -4.96 -16.62
CA ILE A 112 2.96 -4.75 -16.78
C ILE A 112 3.33 -3.31 -16.42
N LEU A 113 2.57 -2.33 -16.91
CA LEU A 113 2.79 -0.93 -16.59
C LEU A 113 2.69 -0.67 -15.08
N ILE A 114 1.69 -1.22 -14.42
CA ILE A 114 1.54 -1.10 -12.95
C ILE A 114 2.76 -1.66 -12.24
N ILE A 115 3.26 -2.84 -12.63
CA ILE A 115 4.43 -3.46 -12.01
C ILE A 115 5.66 -2.57 -12.20
N VAL A 116 5.93 -2.12 -13.42
CA VAL A 116 7.07 -1.24 -13.74
C VAL A 116 7.01 0.06 -12.95
N PHE A 117 5.84 0.72 -12.93
CA PHE A 117 5.68 1.96 -12.16
C PHE A 117 5.76 1.74 -10.66
N THR A 118 5.30 0.61 -10.14
CA THR A 118 5.44 0.29 -8.72
C THR A 118 6.91 0.20 -8.31
N TYR A 119 7.75 -0.46 -9.11
CA TYR A 119 9.18 -0.48 -8.87
C TYR A 119 9.81 0.91 -8.96
N PHE A 120 9.48 1.66 -9.98
CA PHE A 120 9.98 3.01 -10.20
C PHE A 120 9.64 3.95 -9.02
N TYR A 121 8.36 3.98 -8.62
CA TYR A 121 7.93 4.80 -7.50
C TYR A 121 8.49 4.34 -6.16
N THR A 122 8.60 3.04 -5.93
CA THR A 122 9.22 2.52 -4.71
C THR A 122 10.68 2.95 -4.60
N ALA A 123 11.44 2.90 -5.69
CA ALA A 123 12.82 3.33 -5.73
C ALA A 123 13.01 4.84 -5.46
N ILE A 124 12.05 5.67 -5.89
CA ILE A 124 12.08 7.13 -5.62
C ILE A 124 11.66 7.44 -4.19
N THR A 125 10.60 6.77 -3.69
CA THR A 125 10.01 7.08 -2.38
C THR A 125 10.89 6.62 -1.23
N ILE A 126 11.58 5.50 -1.39
CA ILE A 126 12.43 4.93 -0.35
C ILE A 126 13.89 5.05 -0.78
N ASN A 127 14.66 5.79 0.01
CA ASN A 127 16.10 5.90 -0.17
C ASN A 127 16.83 5.05 0.88
N PRO A 128 17.32 3.85 0.53
CA PRO A 128 17.98 2.95 1.47
C PRO A 128 19.24 3.54 2.08
N ASN A 129 19.98 4.38 1.33
CA ASN A 129 21.20 5.02 1.80
C ASN A 129 20.90 6.01 2.92
N GLN A 130 19.88 6.85 2.74
CA GLN A 130 19.47 7.82 3.76
C GLN A 130 18.98 7.11 5.03
N MET A 131 18.17 6.04 4.88
CA MET A 131 17.72 5.23 6.02
C MET A 131 18.89 4.61 6.78
N ALA A 132 19.90 4.09 6.08
CA ALA A 132 21.09 3.51 6.70
C ALA A 132 21.96 4.55 7.43
N GLU A 133 22.08 5.77 6.87
CA GLU A 133 22.75 6.88 7.53
C GLU A 133 22.03 7.36 8.79
N ASP A 134 20.70 7.52 8.72
CA ASP A 134 19.89 7.93 9.87
C ASP A 134 19.98 6.89 11.00
N MET A 135 19.96 5.60 10.65
CA MET A 135 20.19 4.53 11.61
C MET A 135 21.58 4.65 12.24
N LYS A 136 22.63 4.89 11.44
CA LYS A 136 24.00 5.05 11.93
C LYS A 136 24.12 6.26 12.84
N ARG A 137 23.51 7.40 12.50
CA ARG A 137 23.49 8.63 13.33
C ARG A 137 22.82 8.40 14.68
N ASN A 138 21.78 7.59 14.71
CA ASN A 138 21.06 7.24 15.93
C ASN A 138 21.67 6.04 16.69
N ASN A 139 22.89 5.59 16.31
CA ASN A 139 23.56 4.42 16.88
C ASN A 139 22.69 3.13 16.82
N GLY A 140 21.83 3.05 15.80
CA GLY A 140 21.03 1.86 15.48
C GLY A 140 21.79 0.94 14.53
N PHE A 141 21.66 -0.35 14.71
CA PHE A 141 22.20 -1.35 13.78
C PHE A 141 21.25 -2.53 13.64
N ILE A 142 21.34 -3.19 12.52
CA ILE A 142 20.61 -4.44 12.27
C ILE A 142 21.48 -5.59 12.79
N PRO A 143 20.97 -6.47 13.67
CA PRO A 143 21.75 -7.60 14.17
C PRO A 143 22.33 -8.45 13.03
N GLY A 144 23.64 -8.66 13.03
CA GLY A 144 24.36 -9.45 12.03
C GLY A 144 24.81 -8.67 10.78
N ILE A 145 24.53 -7.35 10.68
CA ILE A 145 24.91 -6.52 9.53
C ILE A 145 25.75 -5.33 10.00
N LYS A 146 26.83 -5.06 9.28
CA LYS A 146 27.68 -3.90 9.58
C LYS A 146 26.91 -2.60 9.26
N PRO A 147 26.93 -1.60 10.18
CA PRO A 147 26.26 -0.33 9.94
C PRO A 147 26.93 0.43 8.77
N GLY A 148 26.12 1.13 7.98
CA GLY A 148 26.55 1.88 6.81
C GLY A 148 26.10 1.22 5.49
N LYS A 149 26.99 1.12 4.52
CA LYS A 149 26.69 0.66 3.15
C LYS A 149 26.02 -0.73 3.11
N ASN A 150 26.52 -1.68 3.91
CA ASN A 150 25.96 -3.02 3.99
C ASN A 150 24.50 -3.03 4.50
N THR A 151 24.17 -2.08 5.39
CA THR A 151 22.78 -1.89 5.86
C THR A 151 21.89 -1.35 4.74
N ALA A 152 22.37 -0.41 3.93
CA ALA A 152 21.65 0.11 2.78
C ALA A 152 21.37 -0.99 1.74
N GLU A 153 22.38 -1.79 1.40
CA GLU A 153 22.23 -2.92 0.47
C GLU A 153 21.24 -3.98 0.99
N TYR A 154 21.24 -4.22 2.29
CA TYR A 154 20.29 -5.15 2.90
C TYR A 154 18.86 -4.63 2.85
N ILE A 155 18.64 -3.34 3.15
CA ILE A 155 17.32 -2.71 3.07
C ILE A 155 16.84 -2.72 1.62
N ASP A 156 17.69 -2.38 0.66
CA ASP A 156 17.36 -2.39 -0.76
C ASP A 156 16.96 -3.79 -1.26
N ALA A 157 17.71 -4.82 -0.86
CA ALA A 157 17.40 -6.21 -1.19
C ALA A 157 16.04 -6.66 -0.59
N ILE A 158 15.72 -6.23 0.63
CA ILE A 158 14.41 -6.50 1.25
C ILE A 158 13.32 -5.78 0.48
N MET A 159 13.49 -4.49 0.18
CA MET A 159 12.51 -3.69 -0.52
C MET A 159 12.21 -4.26 -1.90
N SER A 160 13.22 -4.60 -2.67
CA SER A 160 13.06 -5.23 -3.98
C SER A 160 12.23 -6.53 -3.91
N ARG A 161 12.51 -7.38 -2.91
CA ARG A 161 11.77 -8.64 -2.71
C ARG A 161 10.34 -8.45 -2.25
N ILE A 162 10.05 -7.39 -1.48
CA ILE A 162 8.70 -7.11 -0.98
C ILE A 162 7.87 -6.41 -2.06
N THR A 163 8.48 -5.55 -2.86
CA THR A 163 7.81 -4.82 -3.94
C THR A 163 7.25 -5.75 -5.01
N LEU A 164 7.92 -6.87 -5.31
CA LEU A 164 7.46 -7.82 -6.31
C LEU A 164 6.06 -8.39 -6.00
N PRO A 165 5.83 -9.09 -4.88
CA PRO A 165 4.50 -9.58 -4.55
C PRO A 165 3.49 -8.44 -4.36
N GLY A 166 3.92 -7.29 -3.83
CA GLY A 166 3.07 -6.11 -3.69
C GLY A 166 2.59 -5.58 -5.04
N SER A 167 3.47 -5.48 -6.04
CA SER A 167 3.13 -4.99 -7.38
C SER A 167 2.21 -5.95 -8.14
N ILE A 168 2.45 -7.27 -8.02
CA ILE A 168 1.59 -8.29 -8.65
C ILE A 168 0.19 -8.22 -8.04
N PHE A 169 0.10 -8.12 -6.72
CA PHE A 169 -1.19 -8.03 -6.05
C PHE A 169 -1.93 -6.73 -6.38
N LEU A 170 -1.19 -5.61 -6.48
CA LEU A 170 -1.72 -4.32 -6.91
C LEU A 170 -2.29 -4.40 -8.34
N ALA A 171 -1.55 -5.02 -9.27
CA ALA A 171 -1.98 -5.25 -10.64
C ALA A 171 -3.23 -6.13 -10.70
N LEU A 172 -3.29 -7.18 -9.87
CA LEU A 172 -4.44 -8.08 -9.79
C LEU A 172 -5.70 -7.33 -9.33
N VAL A 173 -5.60 -6.52 -8.28
CA VAL A 173 -6.73 -5.69 -7.80
C VAL A 173 -7.14 -4.67 -8.84
N ALA A 174 -6.20 -4.09 -9.60
CA ALA A 174 -6.50 -3.13 -10.66
C ALA A 174 -7.24 -3.74 -11.85
N ILE A 175 -7.04 -5.03 -12.14
CA ILE A 175 -7.68 -5.75 -13.26
C ILE A 175 -9.03 -6.38 -12.83
N MET A 176 -9.34 -6.44 -11.53
CA MET A 176 -10.58 -7.03 -11.01
C MET A 176 -11.87 -6.56 -11.72
N PRO A 177 -12.02 -5.28 -12.14
CA PRO A 177 -13.19 -4.85 -12.91
C PRO A 177 -13.38 -5.59 -14.23
N ALA A 178 -12.29 -5.88 -14.93
CA ALA A 178 -12.34 -6.63 -16.18
C ALA A 178 -12.85 -8.06 -15.95
N PHE A 179 -12.40 -8.71 -14.87
CA PHE A 179 -12.94 -10.02 -14.46
C PHE A 179 -14.41 -9.94 -14.08
N ALA A 180 -14.82 -8.91 -13.31
CA ALA A 180 -16.24 -8.70 -12.97
C ALA A 180 -17.12 -8.56 -14.22
N GLY A 181 -16.64 -7.86 -15.24
CA GLY A 181 -17.33 -7.75 -16.53
C GLY A 181 -17.53 -9.10 -17.24
N ILE A 182 -16.55 -10.00 -17.17
CA ILE A 182 -16.66 -11.36 -17.74
C ILE A 182 -17.71 -12.19 -17.01
N PHE A 183 -17.85 -12.03 -15.69
CA PHE A 183 -18.88 -12.71 -14.89
C PHE A 183 -20.29 -12.13 -15.06
N GLY A 184 -20.49 -11.15 -15.96
CA GLY A 184 -21.79 -10.60 -16.30
C GLY A 184 -22.27 -9.51 -15.33
N VAL A 185 -21.39 -8.97 -14.52
CA VAL A 185 -21.65 -7.78 -13.69
C VAL A 185 -21.87 -6.57 -14.60
N LYS A 186 -22.86 -5.73 -14.30
CA LYS A 186 -23.12 -4.52 -15.08
C LYS A 186 -21.89 -3.64 -15.14
N ALA A 187 -21.57 -3.12 -16.33
CA ALA A 187 -20.37 -2.31 -16.58
C ALA A 187 -20.24 -1.12 -15.63
N GLU A 188 -21.34 -0.46 -15.27
CA GLU A 188 -21.38 0.67 -14.33
C GLU A 188 -20.96 0.22 -12.91
N PHE A 189 -21.44 -0.96 -12.50
CA PHE A 189 -21.09 -1.52 -11.20
C PHE A 189 -19.66 -2.06 -11.21
N ALA A 190 -19.23 -2.68 -12.30
CA ALA A 190 -17.85 -3.13 -12.50
C ALA A 190 -16.83 -1.98 -12.43
N GLN A 191 -17.17 -0.80 -12.94
CA GLN A 191 -16.33 0.40 -12.81
C GLN A 191 -16.23 0.91 -11.36
N PHE A 192 -17.29 0.76 -10.57
CA PHE A 192 -17.26 1.08 -9.14
C PHE A 192 -16.36 0.13 -8.35
N PHE A 193 -16.33 -1.16 -8.72
CA PHE A 193 -15.34 -2.13 -8.19
C PHE A 193 -13.93 -1.79 -8.66
N GLY A 194 -13.82 -0.92 -9.65
CA GLY A 194 -12.65 -0.72 -10.45
C GLY A 194 -11.56 0.08 -9.81
N GLY A 195 -10.55 -0.66 -9.58
CA GLY A 195 -9.16 -0.25 -9.65
C GLY A 195 -8.79 0.94 -8.76
N THR A 196 -8.66 2.10 -9.34
CA THR A 196 -8.08 3.26 -8.66
C THR A 196 -8.99 3.88 -7.62
N SER A 197 -10.26 4.06 -7.90
CA SER A 197 -11.20 4.75 -6.99
C SER A 197 -11.38 3.99 -5.67
N LEU A 198 -11.52 2.67 -5.74
CA LEU A 198 -11.66 1.83 -4.56
C LEU A 198 -10.36 1.80 -3.74
N LEU A 199 -9.20 1.69 -4.40
CA LEU A 199 -7.91 1.70 -3.72
C LEU A 199 -7.60 3.06 -3.07
N ILE A 200 -7.96 4.17 -3.73
CA ILE A 200 -7.84 5.52 -3.16
C ILE A 200 -8.75 5.63 -1.94
N LEU A 201 -10.00 5.20 -2.04
CA LEU A 201 -10.95 5.26 -0.93
C LEU A 201 -10.46 4.45 0.26
N VAL A 202 -10.03 3.20 0.04
CA VAL A 202 -9.50 2.33 1.10
C VAL A 202 -8.22 2.94 1.71
N GLY A 203 -7.31 3.45 0.88
CA GLY A 203 -6.07 4.08 1.34
C GLY A 203 -6.35 5.29 2.23
N VAL A 204 -7.21 6.21 1.78
CA VAL A 204 -7.58 7.42 2.54
C VAL A 204 -8.29 7.08 3.85
N VAL A 205 -9.24 6.13 3.81
CA VAL A 205 -9.95 5.71 5.03
C VAL A 205 -9.00 5.10 6.04
N LEU A 206 -8.07 4.24 5.62
CA LEU A 206 -7.09 3.63 6.52
C LEU A 206 -6.10 4.66 7.09
N ASP A 207 -5.61 5.58 6.28
CA ASP A 207 -4.70 6.63 6.75
C ASP A 207 -5.40 7.57 7.74
N THR A 208 -6.65 7.95 7.48
CA THR A 208 -7.44 8.76 8.42
C THR A 208 -7.72 8.02 9.72
N LEU A 209 -8.01 6.73 9.64
CA LEU A 209 -8.27 5.89 10.82
C LEU A 209 -7.01 5.79 11.69
N GLN A 210 -5.83 5.57 11.09
CA GLN A 210 -4.55 5.54 11.81
C GLN A 210 -4.24 6.90 12.47
N GLN A 211 -4.53 8.02 11.81
CA GLN A 211 -4.35 9.35 12.39
C GLN A 211 -5.29 9.58 13.57
N VAL A 212 -6.55 9.17 13.45
CA VAL A 212 -7.52 9.27 14.56
C VAL A 212 -7.11 8.41 15.74
N GLU A 213 -6.70 7.16 15.50
CA GLU A 213 -6.20 6.26 16.55
C GLU A 213 -4.98 6.85 17.27
N SER A 214 -4.01 7.37 16.53
CA SER A 214 -2.81 7.97 17.13
C SER A 214 -3.15 9.21 17.97
N HIS A 215 -4.09 10.03 17.52
CA HIS A 215 -4.55 11.21 18.25
C HIS A 215 -5.33 10.85 19.52
N LEU A 216 -6.20 9.83 19.43
CA LEU A 216 -6.93 9.32 20.58
C LEU A 216 -6.00 8.72 21.63
N LEU A 217 -4.98 7.96 21.20
CA LEU A 217 -3.97 7.41 22.10
C LEU A 217 -3.21 8.53 22.83
N MET A 218 -2.78 9.57 22.15
CA MET A 218 -2.11 10.72 22.77
C MET A 218 -3.01 11.39 23.81
N ARG A 219 -4.26 11.65 23.49
CA ARG A 219 -5.23 12.22 24.46
C ARG A 219 -5.49 11.32 25.66
N HIS A 220 -5.53 10.02 25.45
CA HIS A 220 -5.72 9.06 26.53
C HIS A 220 -4.53 9.07 27.51
N TYR A 221 -3.29 9.16 26.99
CA TYR A 221 -2.09 9.30 27.82
C TYR A 221 -2.05 10.62 28.58
N ASP A 222 -2.43 11.74 27.96
CA ASP A 222 -2.51 13.04 28.63
C ASP A 222 -3.58 13.02 29.74
N GLY A 223 -4.71 12.38 29.52
CA GLY A 223 -5.74 12.17 30.53
C GLY A 223 -5.28 11.33 31.73
N LEU A 224 -4.46 10.30 31.49
CA LEU A 224 -3.90 9.46 32.55
C LEU A 224 -2.80 10.21 33.35
N LEU A 225 -2.02 11.06 32.71
CA LEU A 225 -1.02 11.91 33.37
C LEU A 225 -1.70 12.96 34.27
N ASN A 226 -2.75 13.61 33.76
CA ASN A 226 -3.51 14.63 34.51
C ASN A 226 -4.32 14.02 35.66
N SER A 227 -4.79 12.79 35.56
CA SER A 227 -5.53 12.09 36.62
C SER A 227 -4.63 11.48 37.71
N GLY A 228 -3.31 11.65 37.65
CA GLY A 228 -2.35 11.16 38.65
C GLY A 228 -2.26 9.63 38.77
N ARG A 229 -2.90 8.87 37.87
CA ARG A 229 -2.90 7.41 37.87
C ARG A 229 -1.55 6.80 37.48
N ILE A 230 -0.76 7.53 36.73
CA ILE A 230 0.64 7.17 36.46
C ILE A 230 1.52 8.15 37.22
N LYS A 231 1.84 7.85 38.47
CA LYS A 231 2.92 8.52 39.22
C LYS A 231 4.23 8.16 38.50
N GLY A 232 4.71 9.03 37.65
CA GLY A 232 6.10 8.99 37.26
C GLY A 232 6.93 8.94 38.53
N ARG A 233 7.90 8.05 38.61
CA ARG A 233 8.83 7.94 39.74
C ARG A 233 9.64 9.24 39.80
N ALA A 234 9.01 10.29 40.34
CA ALA A 234 9.69 11.48 40.79
C ALA A 234 10.59 11.01 41.94
N GLY A 235 11.85 10.77 41.56
CA GLY A 235 12.87 10.47 42.56
C GLY A 235 12.88 11.62 43.54
N ASN A 236 12.72 11.29 44.82
CA ASN A 236 12.94 12.14 45.94
C ASN A 236 14.26 12.92 45.75
N VAL A 237 14.20 14.13 45.22
CA VAL A 237 15.29 15.12 45.31
C VAL A 237 14.84 16.08 46.42
N ALA A 238 14.87 15.56 47.61
CA ALA A 238 14.85 16.41 48.78
C ALA A 238 16.07 16.02 49.65
N ALA A 239 16.85 17.02 49.88
CA ALA A 239 17.89 17.10 50.92
C ALA A 239 19.24 16.38 50.62
N TYR A 240 20.20 17.08 50.07
CA TYR A 240 21.39 17.60 50.84
C TYR A 240 22.07 18.66 49.96
#